data_c9ba6c94c923002ac893ae00fec3c37a
#
_entry.id   c9ba6c94c923002ac893ae00fec3c37a
#
_cell.length_a   1.000
_cell.length_b   1.000
_cell.length_c   1.000
_cell.angle_alpha   90.00
_cell.angle_beta   90.00
_cell.angle_gamma   90.00
#
_symmetry.space_group_name_H-M   'P 1'
#
loop_
_entity.id
_entity.type
_entity.pdbx_description
1 polymer ?
#
loop_
_entity_poly.entity_id
_entity_poly.type
_entity_poly.pdbx_seq_one_letter_code
_entity_poly.pdbx_strand_id
1 'polypeptide(L)'
;MTRLAFDDLYRLAVNVGFPPGDSAVTAAAIALAESNVPATSPPTGNPEAIGDPTFGGSYGLWQVNHPAHPEYDTESLLDPTYNAKAALAISAEGTNWSPWATYNSGAYKQYIETPPSVAVSPQTLQTVGICLAIALAAGATAYYIENGLPAPLKRALR
;
A
#
# COMPACT_ATOMS: atom_id res chain seq x y z
N MET A 1 -20.02 5.12 3.44
CA MET A 1 -19.09 4.94 2.29
C MET A 1 -19.13 3.51 1.75
N THR A 2 -18.60 3.30 0.53
CA THR A 2 -18.49 1.96 -0.07
C THR A 2 -17.38 1.17 0.60
N ARG A 3 -17.65 -0.10 0.93
CA ARG A 3 -16.63 -1.03 1.45
C ARG A 3 -15.64 -1.39 0.33
N LEU A 4 -14.40 -1.66 0.70
CA LEU A 4 -13.29 -1.89 -0.23
C LEU A 4 -12.88 -3.36 -0.23
N ALA A 5 -12.82 -3.98 -1.41
CA ALA A 5 -12.26 -5.31 -1.60
C ALA A 5 -10.73 -5.29 -1.49
N PHE A 6 -10.09 -6.46 -1.43
CA PHE A 6 -8.63 -6.57 -1.35
C PHE A 6 -7.92 -5.77 -2.46
N ASP A 7 -8.37 -5.89 -3.70
CA ASP A 7 -7.78 -5.19 -4.84
C ASP A 7 -7.84 -3.67 -4.71
N ASP A 8 -8.95 -3.14 -4.19
CA ASP A 8 -9.12 -1.70 -3.97
C ASP A 8 -8.21 -1.21 -2.84
N LEU A 9 -8.07 -2.00 -1.78
CA LEU A 9 -7.17 -1.72 -0.65
C LEU A 9 -5.70 -1.79 -1.09
N TYR A 10 -5.33 -2.77 -1.91
CA TYR A 10 -3.99 -2.86 -2.48
C TYR A 10 -3.66 -1.63 -3.34
N ARG A 11 -4.58 -1.24 -4.25
CA ARG A 11 -4.40 -0.05 -5.09
C ARG A 11 -4.32 1.23 -4.26
N LEU A 12 -5.17 1.35 -3.25
CA LEU A 12 -5.14 2.47 -2.31
C LEU A 12 -3.78 2.55 -1.61
N ALA A 13 -3.27 1.43 -1.09
CA ALA A 13 -1.96 1.36 -0.45
C ALA A 13 -0.84 1.81 -1.39
N VAL A 14 -0.79 1.29 -2.62
CA VAL A 14 0.20 1.70 -3.64
C VAL A 14 0.09 3.19 -3.96
N ASN A 15 -1.14 3.70 -4.12
CA ASN A 15 -1.38 5.10 -4.47
C ASN A 15 -0.93 6.09 -3.40
N VAL A 16 -0.96 5.70 -2.12
CA VAL A 16 -0.48 6.57 -1.03
C VAL A 16 1.02 6.43 -0.77
N GLY A 17 1.71 5.44 -1.37
CA GLY A 17 3.15 5.31 -1.32
C GLY A 17 3.71 4.02 -0.72
N PHE A 18 2.88 3.04 -0.33
CA PHE A 18 3.41 1.72 0.03
C PHE A 18 4.12 1.09 -1.16
N PRO A 19 5.31 0.49 -0.97
CA PRO A 19 5.98 -0.24 -2.03
C PRO A 19 5.08 -1.34 -2.63
N PRO A 20 4.93 -1.40 -3.97
CA PRO A 20 4.19 -2.47 -4.62
C PRO A 20 4.76 -3.86 -4.28
N GLY A 21 3.91 -4.89 -4.26
CA GLY A 21 4.28 -6.24 -3.86
C GLY A 21 4.01 -6.49 -2.38
N ASP A 22 4.91 -7.14 -1.66
CA ASP A 22 4.68 -7.68 -0.31
C ASP A 22 4.23 -6.61 0.71
N SER A 23 4.75 -5.39 0.63
CA SER A 23 4.36 -4.30 1.54
C SER A 23 2.91 -3.88 1.32
N ALA A 24 2.50 -3.61 0.07
CA ALA A 24 1.12 -3.24 -0.24
C ALA A 24 0.14 -4.40 -0.03
N VAL A 25 0.56 -5.65 -0.28
CA VAL A 25 -0.21 -6.87 0.04
C VAL A 25 -0.45 -6.97 1.54
N THR A 26 0.60 -6.78 2.34
CA THR A 26 0.50 -6.80 3.80
C THR A 26 -0.42 -5.68 4.30
N ALA A 27 -0.28 -4.47 3.75
CA ALA A 27 -1.15 -3.34 4.09
C ALA A 27 -2.63 -3.67 3.82
N ALA A 28 -2.97 -4.19 2.63
CA ALA A 28 -4.33 -4.55 2.27
C ALA A 28 -4.90 -5.65 3.19
N ALA A 29 -4.11 -6.68 3.48
CA ALA A 29 -4.51 -7.78 4.34
C ALA A 29 -4.74 -7.33 5.80
N ILE A 30 -3.92 -6.41 6.33
CA ILE A 30 -4.11 -5.80 7.65
C ILE A 30 -5.40 -4.98 7.66
N ALA A 31 -5.66 -4.15 6.64
CA ALA A 31 -6.88 -3.36 6.56
C ALA A 31 -8.14 -4.23 6.60
N LEU A 32 -8.14 -5.38 5.91
CA LEU A 32 -9.23 -6.35 6.01
C LEU A 32 -9.34 -6.97 7.41
N ALA A 33 -8.21 -7.33 8.01
CA ALA A 33 -8.21 -7.92 9.35
C ALA A 33 -8.74 -6.97 10.42
N GLU A 34 -8.48 -5.67 10.28
CA GLU A 34 -8.86 -4.62 11.23
C GLU A 34 -10.29 -4.10 11.01
N SER A 35 -10.76 -4.01 9.76
CA SER A 35 -11.98 -3.28 9.45
C SER A 35 -13.10 -4.11 8.78
N ASN A 36 -12.96 -5.42 8.61
CA ASN A 36 -14.05 -6.29 8.11
C ASN A 36 -15.13 -6.50 9.17
N VAL A 37 -15.74 -5.41 9.64
CA VAL A 37 -16.77 -5.39 10.69
C VAL A 37 -18.00 -4.62 10.20
N PRO A 38 -19.22 -5.21 10.21
CA PRO A 38 -19.46 -6.64 10.38
C PRO A 38 -18.81 -7.46 9.26
N ALA A 39 -18.42 -8.70 9.56
CA ALA A 39 -17.75 -9.57 8.61
C ALA A 39 -18.60 -9.82 7.35
N THR A 40 -17.95 -9.77 6.19
CA THR A 40 -18.57 -10.02 4.88
C THR A 40 -17.92 -11.21 4.19
N SER A 41 -18.61 -11.77 3.18
CA SER A 41 -18.07 -12.82 2.32
C SER A 41 -18.41 -12.49 0.86
N PRO A 42 -17.41 -12.18 0.01
CA PRO A 42 -15.97 -12.07 0.33
C PRO A 42 -15.67 -10.94 1.34
N PRO A 43 -14.51 -11.00 2.03
CA PRO A 43 -14.11 -9.98 2.99
C PRO A 43 -13.97 -8.60 2.34
N THR A 44 -14.42 -7.56 3.05
CA THR A 44 -14.28 -6.18 2.58
C THR A 44 -13.94 -5.24 3.73
N GLY A 45 -13.00 -4.31 3.51
CA GLY A 45 -12.65 -3.28 4.48
C GLY A 45 -13.76 -2.23 4.61
N ASN A 46 -14.07 -1.86 5.84
CA ASN A 46 -15.04 -0.81 6.15
C ASN A 46 -14.32 0.49 6.51
N PRO A 47 -14.36 1.53 5.66
CA PRO A 47 -13.71 2.80 5.97
C PRO A 47 -14.35 3.54 7.15
N GLU A 48 -15.60 3.24 7.47
CA GLU A 48 -16.34 3.83 8.60
C GLU A 48 -16.24 2.97 9.88
N ALA A 49 -15.33 1.99 9.92
CA ALA A 49 -15.13 1.18 11.10
C ALA A 49 -14.60 2.02 12.26
N ILE A 50 -15.26 1.91 13.40
CA ILE A 50 -14.84 2.52 14.67
C ILE A 50 -14.70 1.39 15.68
N GLY A 51 -13.49 1.21 16.21
CA GLY A 51 -13.18 0.27 17.26
C GLY A 51 -13.68 0.77 18.61
N ASP A 52 -13.37 0.03 19.68
CA ASP A 52 -13.92 0.28 21.01
C ASP A 52 -13.66 1.73 21.48
N PRO A 53 -14.73 2.55 21.60
CA PRO A 53 -14.61 3.93 22.03
C PRO A 53 -14.23 4.07 23.52
N THR A 54 -14.34 3.01 24.31
CA THR A 54 -14.01 3.01 25.76
C THR A 54 -12.54 3.34 26.00
N PHE A 55 -11.67 3.01 25.04
CA PHE A 55 -10.23 3.29 25.06
C PHE A 55 -9.82 4.42 24.10
N GLY A 56 -10.74 5.35 23.80
CA GLY A 56 -10.47 6.48 22.91
C GLY A 56 -10.63 6.18 21.41
N GLY A 57 -10.93 4.92 21.06
CA GLY A 57 -11.27 4.50 19.71
C GLY A 57 -10.10 4.24 18.78
N SER A 58 -10.37 3.38 17.81
CA SER A 58 -9.54 3.15 16.63
C SER A 58 -10.41 3.37 15.39
N TYR A 59 -9.88 3.98 14.34
CA TYR A 59 -10.70 4.52 13.26
C TYR A 59 -10.25 4.05 11.89
N GLY A 60 -11.24 3.80 11.02
CA GLY A 60 -11.07 3.57 9.60
C GLY A 60 -10.51 2.19 9.24
N LEU A 61 -9.98 2.08 8.04
CA LEU A 61 -9.53 0.82 7.43
C LEU A 61 -8.43 0.12 8.21
N TRP A 62 -7.42 0.86 8.67
CA TRP A 62 -6.29 0.33 9.43
C TRP A 62 -6.47 0.48 10.94
N GLN A 63 -7.67 0.84 11.41
CA GLN A 63 -8.00 1.02 12.83
C GLN A 63 -6.91 1.80 13.57
N VAL A 64 -6.57 3.00 13.04
CA VAL A 64 -5.59 3.88 13.67
C VAL A 64 -6.06 4.26 15.07
N ASN A 65 -5.29 3.87 16.09
CA ASN A 65 -5.62 4.13 17.49
C ASN A 65 -5.33 5.58 17.86
N HIS A 66 -6.39 6.38 18.05
CA HIS A 66 -6.26 7.82 18.31
C HIS A 66 -5.49 8.15 19.61
N PRO A 67 -5.67 7.45 20.74
CA PRO A 67 -4.85 7.70 21.94
C PRO A 67 -3.34 7.50 21.74
N ALA A 68 -2.95 6.59 20.87
CA ALA A 68 -1.55 6.36 20.53
C ALA A 68 -1.03 7.36 19.48
N HIS A 69 -1.93 7.90 18.67
CA HIS A 69 -1.66 8.79 17.54
C HIS A 69 -2.58 10.02 17.54
N PRO A 70 -2.48 10.88 18.57
CA PRO A 70 -3.38 12.03 18.73
C PRO A 70 -3.17 13.13 17.67
N GLU A 71 -2.13 13.04 16.88
CA GLU A 71 -1.84 13.92 15.74
C GLU A 71 -2.80 13.73 14.56
N TYR A 72 -3.54 12.60 14.50
CA TYR A 72 -4.53 12.34 13.45
C TYR A 72 -5.94 12.66 13.93
N ASP A 73 -6.64 13.51 13.16
CA ASP A 73 -8.04 13.85 13.42
C ASP A 73 -8.96 12.63 13.19
N THR A 74 -9.82 12.34 14.17
CA THR A 74 -10.67 11.14 14.16
C THR A 74 -11.71 11.12 13.04
N GLU A 75 -12.25 12.29 12.65
CA GLU A 75 -13.20 12.39 11.55
C GLU A 75 -12.49 12.16 10.21
N SER A 76 -11.31 12.74 10.04
CA SER A 76 -10.47 12.54 8.86
C SER A 76 -9.99 11.10 8.71
N LEU A 77 -9.79 10.37 9.82
CA LEU A 77 -9.43 8.95 9.78
C LEU A 77 -10.52 8.04 9.18
N LEU A 78 -11.73 8.53 8.99
CA LEU A 78 -12.79 7.81 8.25
C LEU A 78 -12.69 8.00 6.73
N ASP A 79 -11.85 8.92 6.24
CA ASP A 79 -11.50 9.00 4.82
C ASP A 79 -10.47 7.91 4.48
N PRO A 80 -10.74 7.05 3.47
CA PRO A 80 -9.84 5.94 3.12
C PRO A 80 -8.41 6.38 2.79
N THR A 81 -8.26 7.51 2.07
CA THR A 81 -6.95 7.99 1.63
C THR A 81 -6.16 8.58 2.80
N TYR A 82 -6.82 9.33 3.67
CA TYR A 82 -6.19 9.88 4.86
C TYR A 82 -5.77 8.77 5.83
N ASN A 83 -6.64 7.78 6.05
CA ASN A 83 -6.34 6.62 6.90
C ASN A 83 -5.16 5.79 6.36
N ALA A 84 -5.12 5.57 5.03
CA ALA A 84 -4.00 4.89 4.39
C ALA A 84 -2.67 5.65 4.53
N LYS A 85 -2.68 6.99 4.43
CA LYS A 85 -1.48 7.81 4.66
C LYS A 85 -1.02 7.75 6.12
N ALA A 86 -1.94 7.76 7.08
CA ALA A 86 -1.62 7.56 8.49
C ALA A 86 -0.97 6.19 8.71
N ALA A 87 -1.56 5.13 8.15
CA ALA A 87 -1.00 3.79 8.22
C ALA A 87 0.40 3.69 7.58
N LEU A 88 0.64 4.36 6.44
CA LEU A 88 1.96 4.43 5.81
C LEU A 88 3.00 5.04 6.75
N ALA A 89 2.67 6.17 7.38
CA ALA A 89 3.58 6.84 8.32
C ALA A 89 3.83 5.99 9.57
N ILE A 90 2.78 5.45 10.19
CA ILE A 90 2.88 4.61 11.40
C ILE A 90 3.70 3.34 11.14
N SER A 91 3.56 2.74 9.93
CA SER A 91 4.32 1.55 9.54
C SER A 91 5.76 1.84 9.09
N ALA A 92 6.24 3.06 9.21
CA ALA A 92 7.53 3.47 8.67
C ALA A 92 7.66 3.04 7.18
N GLU A 93 6.75 3.53 6.35
CA GLU A 93 6.67 3.26 4.91
C GLU A 93 6.50 1.75 4.59
N GLY A 94 5.77 1.03 5.45
CA GLY A 94 5.50 -0.41 5.25
C GLY A 94 6.64 -1.34 5.64
N THR A 95 7.59 -0.87 6.47
CA THR A 95 8.71 -1.67 6.97
C THR A 95 8.49 -2.18 8.39
N ASN A 96 7.59 -1.57 9.18
CA ASN A 96 7.29 -1.94 10.55
C ASN A 96 5.79 -2.09 10.78
N TRP A 97 5.31 -3.31 10.93
CA TRP A 97 3.91 -3.64 11.16
C TRP A 97 3.57 -3.95 12.62
N SER A 98 4.54 -3.84 13.53
CA SER A 98 4.36 -4.14 14.96
C SER A 98 3.27 -3.31 15.67
N PRO A 99 2.86 -2.12 15.21
CA PRO A 99 1.72 -1.40 15.79
C PRO A 99 0.38 -2.15 15.68
N TRP A 100 0.23 -3.08 14.74
CA TRP A 100 -1.02 -3.81 14.53
C TRP A 100 -1.03 -5.18 15.20
N ALA A 101 -1.99 -5.39 16.12
CA ALA A 101 -2.16 -6.67 16.81
C ALA A 101 -2.49 -7.82 15.86
N THR A 102 -3.23 -7.55 14.79
CA THR A 102 -3.57 -8.53 13.74
C THR A 102 -2.34 -8.98 12.96
N TYR A 103 -1.34 -8.12 12.78
CA TYR A 103 -0.05 -8.51 12.22
C TYR A 103 0.72 -9.40 13.19
N ASN A 104 0.85 -8.97 14.46
CA ASN A 104 1.63 -9.69 15.48
C ASN A 104 1.06 -11.10 15.77
N SER A 105 -0.26 -11.26 15.74
CA SER A 105 -0.93 -12.55 15.90
C SER A 105 -0.92 -13.40 14.64
N GLY A 106 -0.61 -12.82 13.48
CA GLY A 106 -0.70 -13.48 12.18
C GLY A 106 -2.14 -13.57 11.63
N ALA A 107 -3.13 -12.94 12.25
CA ALA A 107 -4.53 -12.96 11.81
C ALA A 107 -4.73 -12.37 10.41
N TYR A 108 -3.91 -11.41 10.00
CA TYR A 108 -3.97 -10.82 8.66
C TYR A 108 -3.68 -11.82 7.53
N LYS A 109 -2.94 -12.91 7.80
CA LYS A 109 -2.48 -13.86 6.77
C LYS A 109 -3.63 -14.56 6.04
N GLN A 110 -4.78 -14.72 6.68
CA GLN A 110 -5.97 -15.30 6.04
C GLN A 110 -6.57 -14.41 4.94
N TYR A 111 -6.17 -13.14 4.90
CA TYR A 111 -6.64 -12.16 3.91
C TYR A 111 -5.60 -11.88 2.81
N ILE A 112 -4.46 -12.58 2.83
CA ILE A 112 -3.46 -12.40 1.77
C ILE A 112 -4.00 -13.01 0.48
N GLU A 113 -4.13 -12.17 -0.55
CA GLU A 113 -4.51 -12.55 -1.90
C GLU A 113 -3.38 -12.23 -2.88
N THR A 114 -3.43 -12.84 -4.06
CA THR A 114 -2.50 -12.46 -5.15
C THR A 114 -2.81 -11.03 -5.56
N PRO A 115 -1.81 -10.13 -5.55
CA PRO A 115 -2.04 -8.74 -5.93
C PRO A 115 -2.57 -8.66 -7.37
N PRO A 116 -3.47 -7.70 -7.65
CA PRO A 116 -3.95 -7.49 -9.00
C PRO A 116 -2.77 -7.24 -9.92
N SER A 117 -2.78 -7.83 -11.11
CA SER A 117 -1.78 -7.53 -12.13
C SER A 117 -1.81 -6.02 -12.40
N VAL A 118 -0.73 -5.33 -12.08
CA VAL A 118 -0.59 -3.92 -12.45
C VAL A 118 -0.45 -3.91 -13.97
N ALA A 119 -1.53 -3.62 -14.68
CA ALA A 119 -1.46 -3.32 -16.10
C ALA A 119 -0.59 -2.06 -16.24
N VAL A 120 0.67 -2.25 -16.63
CA VAL A 120 1.55 -1.13 -16.98
C VAL A 120 0.89 -0.43 -18.16
N SER A 121 0.35 0.76 -17.93
CA SER A 121 -0.34 1.47 -19.00
C SER A 121 0.66 1.73 -20.14
N PRO A 122 0.21 1.72 -21.42
CA PRO A 122 1.07 2.07 -22.54
C PRO A 122 1.80 3.42 -22.37
N GLN A 123 1.21 4.34 -21.61
CA GLN A 123 1.82 5.63 -21.26
C GLN A 123 3.02 5.49 -20.33
N THR A 124 2.99 4.57 -19.37
CA THR A 124 4.14 4.30 -18.48
C THR A 124 5.31 3.72 -19.28
N LEU A 125 5.03 2.83 -20.24
CA LEU A 125 6.04 2.29 -21.17
C LEU A 125 6.62 3.36 -22.07
N GLN A 126 5.82 4.32 -22.57
CA GLN A 126 6.28 5.46 -23.32
C GLN A 126 7.19 6.38 -22.50
N THR A 127 6.80 6.68 -21.26
CA THR A 127 7.60 7.54 -20.37
C THR A 127 8.95 6.91 -20.05
N VAL A 128 8.99 5.62 -19.76
CA VAL A 128 10.24 4.86 -19.54
C VAL A 128 11.08 4.82 -20.82
N GLY A 129 10.46 4.61 -21.97
CA GLY A 129 11.13 4.63 -23.28
C GLY A 129 11.71 6.00 -23.63
N ILE A 130 11.01 7.09 -23.35
CA ILE A 130 11.48 8.46 -23.56
C ILE A 130 12.62 8.80 -22.61
N CYS A 131 12.53 8.44 -21.33
CA CYS A 131 13.60 8.64 -20.35
C CYS A 131 14.87 7.87 -20.75
N LEU A 132 14.74 6.65 -21.26
CA LEU A 132 15.85 5.86 -21.75
C LEU A 132 16.48 6.49 -23.01
N ALA A 133 15.67 6.98 -23.94
CA ALA A 133 16.13 7.65 -25.16
C ALA A 133 16.87 8.97 -24.85
N ILE A 134 16.37 9.75 -23.87
CA ILE A 134 17.02 10.99 -23.42
C ILE A 134 18.35 10.67 -22.71
N ALA A 135 18.41 9.63 -21.89
CA ALA A 135 19.64 9.22 -21.22
C ALA A 135 20.71 8.77 -22.23
N LEU A 136 20.32 8.09 -23.30
CA LEU A 136 21.21 7.68 -24.39
C LEU A 136 21.68 8.87 -25.20
N ALA A 137 20.82 9.87 -25.46
CA ALA A 137 21.18 11.08 -26.19
C ALA A 137 22.06 12.04 -25.39
N ALA A 138 22.01 12.01 -24.06
CA ALA A 138 22.78 12.89 -23.17
C ALA A 138 24.19 12.38 -22.82
N GLY A 139 24.73 11.39 -23.54
CA GLY A 139 26.11 10.92 -23.35
C GLY A 139 26.29 9.88 -22.23
N ALA A 140 25.21 9.35 -21.67
CA ALA A 140 25.26 8.23 -20.71
C ALA A 140 25.80 6.93 -21.34
N THR A 141 25.99 6.91 -22.65
CA THR A 141 26.65 5.82 -23.40
C THR A 141 28.03 5.48 -22.85
N ALA A 142 28.83 6.46 -22.43
CA ALA A 142 30.16 6.22 -21.89
C ALA A 142 30.12 5.42 -20.58
N TYR A 143 29.21 5.77 -19.69
CA TYR A 143 29.06 5.07 -18.38
C TYR A 143 28.63 3.61 -18.54
N TYR A 144 27.71 3.33 -19.48
CA TYR A 144 27.23 1.97 -19.70
C TYR A 144 28.18 1.09 -20.51
N ILE A 145 29.07 1.70 -21.34
CA ILE A 145 30.13 0.98 -22.05
C ILE A 145 31.18 0.48 -21.04
N GLU A 146 31.57 1.30 -20.05
CA GLU A 146 32.58 0.93 -19.06
C GLU A 146 32.04 0.00 -17.96
N ASN A 147 30.78 0.17 -17.51
CA ASN A 147 30.22 -0.52 -16.34
C ASN A 147 29.16 -1.60 -16.68
N GLY A 148 28.80 -1.73 -17.93
CA GLY A 148 27.76 -2.65 -18.41
C GLY A 148 26.35 -2.23 -18.03
N LEU A 149 25.35 -2.73 -18.77
CA LEU A 149 23.93 -2.48 -18.50
C LEU A 149 23.49 -3.13 -17.19
N PRO A 150 22.72 -2.43 -16.34
CA PRO A 150 22.14 -3.01 -15.14
C PRO A 150 21.23 -4.21 -15.47
N ALA A 151 21.18 -5.19 -14.57
CA ALA A 151 20.49 -6.49 -14.77
C ALA A 151 19.05 -6.40 -15.30
N PRO A 152 18.20 -5.45 -14.86
CA PRO A 152 16.84 -5.33 -15.40
C PRO A 152 16.80 -4.93 -16.88
N LEU A 153 17.72 -4.12 -17.36
CA LEU A 153 17.81 -3.71 -18.76
C LEU A 153 18.32 -4.83 -19.68
N LYS A 154 19.22 -5.68 -19.19
CA LYS A 154 19.70 -6.87 -19.93
C LYS A 154 18.57 -7.88 -20.19
N ARG A 155 17.54 -7.90 -19.33
CA ARG A 155 16.40 -8.81 -19.43
C ARG A 155 15.33 -8.31 -20.39
N ALA A 156 15.22 -7.00 -20.59
CA ALA A 156 14.25 -6.38 -21.50
C ALA A 156 14.70 -6.40 -22.98
N LEU A 157 15.99 -6.68 -23.24
CA LEU A 157 16.59 -6.68 -24.57
C LEU A 157 16.83 -8.10 -25.13
N ARG A 158 16.34 -9.13 -24.45
CA ARG A 158 16.29 -10.52 -24.92
C ARG A 158 14.86 -10.91 -25.26
#